data_f50a69967528b76f559658e777ea6073
#
_entry.id   f50a69967528b76f559658e777ea6073
#
_cell.length_a   1.000
_cell.length_b   1.000
_cell.length_c   1.000
_cell.angle_alpha   90.00
_cell.angle_beta   90.00
_cell.angle_gamma   90.00
#
_symmetry.space_group_name_H-M   'P 1'
#
loop_
_entity.id
_entity.type
_entity.pdbx_description
1 polymer ?
#
loop_
_entity_poly.entity_id
_entity_poly.type
_entity_poly.pdbx_seq_one_letter_code
_entity_poly.pdbx_strand_id
1 'polypeptide(L)'
;ITESGLNLPGIDIETSNSSPREMVIVEDKLYFTNWNSRDVKVLDLVTYSIVSAITLDGVPEDIVSDGDFLWVSIPMLELYDGNNGSSVLKIDIESESVIATYEVGRGPEHMLIQNDELWVSRTFYASDWSSTYFGSSKIDLMSDEVSIVNYGAGLVCGGNVLKLNNEVYRTVNG
;
A
#
# COMPACT_ATOMS: atom_id res chain seq x y z
N ILE A 1 -14.84 14.15 11.97
CA ILE A 1 -14.65 14.95 13.21
C ILE A 1 -15.62 16.11 13.10
N THR A 2 -16.67 16.10 13.90
CA THR A 2 -17.61 17.21 14.00
C THR A 2 -17.21 18.09 15.19
N GLU A 3 -17.60 19.36 15.19
CA GLU A 3 -17.32 20.30 16.28
C GLU A 3 -17.89 19.85 17.67
N SER A 4 -18.78 18.87 17.68
CA SER A 4 -19.40 18.31 18.89
C SER A 4 -18.65 17.11 19.49
N GLY A 5 -17.45 16.78 18.97
CA GLY A 5 -16.69 15.61 19.39
C GLY A 5 -17.00 14.35 18.57
N LEU A 6 -16.09 13.40 18.63
CA LEU A 6 -16.15 12.15 17.88
C LEU A 6 -17.18 11.23 18.52
N ASN A 7 -18.38 11.25 18.02
CA ASN A 7 -19.39 10.26 18.38
C ASN A 7 -20.04 9.69 17.11
N LEU A 8 -19.19 9.34 16.12
CA LEU A 8 -19.62 8.60 14.95
C LEU A 8 -19.71 7.13 15.37
N PRO A 9 -20.84 6.46 15.09
CA PRO A 9 -20.89 5.01 15.24
C PRO A 9 -19.76 4.41 14.39
N GLY A 10 -18.83 3.71 15.02
CA GLY A 10 -17.84 2.92 14.31
C GLY A 10 -18.53 1.80 13.55
N ILE A 11 -18.00 1.44 12.40
CA ILE A 11 -18.38 0.20 11.72
C ILE A 11 -17.58 -0.90 12.41
N ASP A 12 -18.26 -1.74 13.16
CA ASP A 12 -17.63 -2.94 13.72
C ASP A 12 -17.51 -3.97 12.60
N ILE A 13 -16.32 -4.06 12.05
CA ILE A 13 -15.99 -5.14 11.14
C ILE A 13 -15.61 -6.32 12.03
N GLU A 14 -16.56 -7.14 12.39
CA GLU A 14 -16.35 -8.37 13.17
C GLU A 14 -15.40 -9.35 12.49
N THR A 15 -14.16 -8.93 12.29
CA THR A 15 -13.13 -9.79 11.77
C THR A 15 -12.04 -9.95 12.82
N SER A 16 -12.07 -11.07 13.48
CA SER A 16 -11.19 -11.45 14.58
C SER A 16 -9.68 -11.47 14.24
N ASN A 17 -9.25 -11.04 13.07
CA ASN A 17 -7.85 -11.12 12.66
C ASN A 17 -7.51 -10.19 11.48
N SER A 18 -7.99 -8.96 11.41
CA SER A 18 -7.69 -8.13 10.24
C SER A 18 -6.43 -7.28 10.40
N SER A 19 -6.34 -6.34 11.28
CA SER A 19 -5.25 -5.35 11.37
C SER A 19 -5.18 -4.43 10.15
N PRO A 20 -6.15 -3.52 9.97
CA PRO A 20 -6.20 -2.61 8.84
C PRO A 20 -5.03 -1.63 8.84
N ARG A 21 -4.54 -1.28 7.64
CA ARG A 21 -3.40 -0.38 7.44
C ARG A 21 -3.82 0.88 6.70
N GLU A 22 -3.98 0.80 5.41
CA GLU A 22 -4.30 1.93 4.54
C GLU A 22 -5.61 1.68 3.79
N MET A 23 -6.21 2.76 3.27
CA MET A 23 -7.51 2.68 2.63
C MET A 23 -7.65 3.68 1.48
N VAL A 24 -8.48 3.31 0.51
CA VAL A 24 -8.85 4.17 -0.62
C VAL A 24 -10.34 4.03 -0.91
N ILE A 25 -10.97 5.14 -1.29
CA ILE A 25 -12.36 5.16 -1.75
C ILE A 25 -12.38 5.22 -3.27
N VAL A 26 -13.13 4.30 -3.88
CA VAL A 26 -13.47 4.35 -5.30
C VAL A 26 -14.98 4.21 -5.41
N GLU A 27 -15.62 5.23 -5.96
CA GLU A 27 -17.08 5.34 -6.00
C GLU A 27 -17.73 5.15 -4.62
N ASP A 28 -18.64 4.19 -4.50
CA ASP A 28 -19.37 3.88 -3.26
C ASP A 28 -18.72 2.76 -2.43
N LYS A 29 -17.46 2.44 -2.70
CA LYS A 29 -16.71 1.39 -2.00
C LYS A 29 -15.46 1.93 -1.33
N LEU A 30 -15.19 1.45 -0.12
CA LEU A 30 -13.94 1.63 0.61
C LEU A 30 -13.14 0.33 0.54
N TYR A 31 -11.95 0.41 -0.01
CA TYR A 31 -11.00 -0.69 -0.06
C TYR A 31 -9.93 -0.46 1.00
N PHE A 32 -9.60 -1.47 1.79
CA PHE A 32 -8.57 -1.34 2.82
C PHE A 32 -7.75 -2.61 2.99
N THR A 33 -6.44 -2.41 3.15
CA THR A 33 -5.47 -3.47 3.36
C THR A 33 -5.47 -3.98 4.79
N ASN A 34 -5.20 -5.26 4.98
CA ASN A 34 -5.12 -5.89 6.29
C ASN A 34 -3.90 -6.81 6.40
N TRP A 35 -3.09 -6.61 7.43
CA TRP A 35 -1.89 -7.38 7.66
C TRP A 35 -2.18 -8.84 8.02
N ASN A 36 -2.95 -9.05 9.09
CA ASN A 36 -3.12 -10.39 9.65
C ASN A 36 -3.94 -11.31 8.74
N SER A 37 -4.98 -10.78 8.10
CA SER A 37 -5.79 -11.56 7.17
C SER A 37 -5.21 -11.64 5.76
N ARG A 38 -4.19 -10.80 5.44
CA ARG A 38 -3.53 -10.73 4.13
C ARG A 38 -4.53 -10.56 3.00
N ASP A 39 -5.37 -9.57 3.14
CA ASP A 39 -6.42 -9.29 2.17
C ASP A 39 -6.63 -7.78 1.98
N VAL A 40 -7.35 -7.46 0.93
CA VAL A 40 -8.04 -6.19 0.78
C VAL A 40 -9.51 -6.44 1.02
N LYS A 41 -10.09 -5.83 2.04
CA LYS A 41 -11.54 -5.88 2.27
C LYS A 41 -12.24 -4.76 1.54
N VAL A 42 -13.46 -5.03 1.12
CA VAL A 42 -14.32 -4.10 0.41
C VAL A 42 -15.53 -3.80 1.27
N LEU A 43 -15.67 -2.55 1.67
CA LEU A 43 -16.81 -2.03 2.40
C LEU A 43 -17.70 -1.21 1.47
N ASP A 44 -18.95 -1.55 1.39
CA ASP A 44 -19.98 -0.76 0.71
C ASP A 44 -20.36 0.44 1.59
N LEU A 45 -20.21 1.66 1.07
CA LEU A 45 -20.44 2.90 1.80
C LEU A 45 -21.92 3.31 1.87
N VAL A 46 -22.80 2.60 1.16
CA VAL A 46 -24.24 2.82 1.24
C VAL A 46 -24.86 1.95 2.34
N THR A 47 -24.45 0.69 2.39
CA THR A 47 -24.98 -0.30 3.34
C THR A 47 -24.13 -0.41 4.61
N TYR A 48 -22.92 0.13 4.60
CA TYR A 48 -21.89 0.01 5.66
C TYR A 48 -21.58 -1.45 6.04
N SER A 49 -21.52 -2.30 5.02
CA SER A 49 -21.26 -3.74 5.18
C SER A 49 -20.04 -4.17 4.39
N ILE A 50 -19.26 -5.12 4.91
CA ILE A 50 -18.22 -5.80 4.11
C ILE A 50 -18.93 -6.68 3.08
N VAL A 51 -18.63 -6.41 1.81
CA VAL A 51 -19.25 -7.12 0.68
C VAL A 51 -18.31 -8.13 0.04
N SER A 52 -17.00 -7.96 0.21
CA SER A 52 -16.00 -8.83 -0.39
C SER A 52 -14.66 -8.75 0.35
N ALA A 53 -13.77 -9.72 0.07
CA ALA A 53 -12.38 -9.75 0.50
C ALA A 53 -11.51 -10.40 -0.57
N ILE A 54 -10.48 -9.67 -1.02
CA ILE A 54 -9.50 -10.10 -2.02
C ILE A 54 -8.28 -10.64 -1.30
N THR A 55 -8.08 -11.95 -1.33
CA THR A 55 -6.92 -12.61 -0.69
C THR A 55 -5.64 -12.32 -1.47
N LEU A 56 -4.54 -12.05 -0.76
CA LEU A 56 -3.25 -11.70 -1.33
C LEU A 56 -2.15 -12.67 -0.91
N ASP A 57 -1.17 -12.87 -1.80
CA ASP A 57 0.05 -13.62 -1.51
C ASP A 57 1.10 -12.67 -0.88
N GLY A 58 0.99 -12.47 0.44
CA GLY A 58 1.87 -11.62 1.21
C GLY A 58 1.10 -10.65 2.11
N VAL A 59 1.83 -9.83 2.83
CA VAL A 59 1.29 -8.88 3.81
C VAL A 59 1.21 -7.50 3.18
N PRO A 60 0.01 -6.97 2.89
CA PRO A 60 -0.15 -5.69 2.22
C PRO A 60 0.08 -4.52 3.18
N GLU A 61 0.69 -3.44 2.70
CA GLU A 61 0.81 -2.19 3.44
C GLU A 61 -0.11 -1.12 2.87
N ASP A 62 0.25 -0.52 1.75
CA ASP A 62 -0.45 0.62 1.18
C ASP A 62 -1.36 0.22 0.01
N ILE A 63 -2.36 1.06 -0.24
CA ILE A 63 -3.31 0.91 -1.34
C ILE A 63 -3.66 2.26 -1.94
N VAL A 64 -3.51 2.37 -3.25
CA VAL A 64 -3.93 3.54 -4.03
C VAL A 64 -4.75 3.11 -5.24
N SER A 65 -5.45 4.03 -5.89
CA SER A 65 -6.25 3.74 -7.09
C SER A 65 -6.02 4.78 -8.17
N ASP A 66 -6.05 4.35 -9.43
CA ASP A 66 -6.13 5.21 -10.62
C ASP A 66 -7.57 5.37 -11.15
N GLY A 67 -8.53 4.74 -10.49
CA GLY A 67 -9.95 4.73 -10.82
C GLY A 67 -10.44 3.41 -11.40
N ASP A 68 -9.64 2.75 -12.23
CA ASP A 68 -9.96 1.44 -12.83
C ASP A 68 -9.31 0.29 -12.05
N PHE A 69 -8.16 0.55 -11.44
CA PHE A 69 -7.38 -0.45 -10.73
C PHE A 69 -7.03 0.00 -9.32
N LEU A 70 -6.85 -0.99 -8.44
CA LEU A 70 -6.17 -0.81 -7.16
C LEU A 70 -4.71 -1.25 -7.31
N TRP A 71 -3.83 -0.51 -6.66
CA TRP A 71 -2.41 -0.82 -6.57
C TRP A 71 -2.08 -1.06 -5.11
N VAL A 72 -1.52 -2.23 -4.79
CA VAL A 72 -1.27 -2.67 -3.41
C VAL A 72 0.19 -3.03 -3.25
N SER A 73 0.87 -2.42 -2.28
CA SER A 73 2.25 -2.74 -1.95
C SER A 73 2.34 -3.95 -1.02
N ILE A 74 3.31 -4.84 -1.30
CA ILE A 74 3.58 -6.05 -0.52
C ILE A 74 5.01 -5.98 0.02
N PRO A 75 5.24 -5.28 1.15
CA PRO A 75 6.58 -5.19 1.74
C PRO A 75 7.05 -6.48 2.40
N MET A 76 6.14 -7.33 2.85
CA MET A 76 6.45 -8.54 3.59
C MET A 76 5.78 -9.76 2.97
N LEU A 77 6.48 -10.90 2.97
CA LEU A 77 5.91 -12.20 2.64
C LEU A 77 5.28 -12.85 3.87
N GLU A 78 5.92 -12.65 5.02
CA GLU A 78 5.45 -13.05 6.34
C GLU A 78 5.56 -11.87 7.31
N LEU A 79 4.68 -11.82 8.31
CA LEU A 79 4.72 -10.76 9.31
C LEU A 79 6.11 -10.68 9.97
N TYR A 80 6.68 -9.46 9.97
CA TYR A 80 7.99 -9.16 10.58
C TYR A 80 9.18 -9.88 9.95
N ASP A 81 9.13 -10.20 8.66
CA ASP A 81 10.23 -10.85 7.93
C ASP A 81 11.37 -9.90 7.49
N GLY A 82 11.37 -8.66 7.97
CA GLY A 82 12.37 -7.65 7.62
C GLY A 82 12.09 -6.97 6.27
N ASN A 83 10.84 -6.91 5.85
CA ASN A 83 10.39 -6.38 4.57
C ASN A 83 11.08 -7.10 3.38
N ASN A 84 10.90 -8.42 3.33
CA ASN A 84 11.43 -9.25 2.24
C ASN A 84 10.52 -9.31 1.00
N GLY A 85 9.28 -8.83 1.09
CA GLY A 85 8.42 -8.65 -0.07
C GLY A 85 8.98 -7.57 -1.00
N SER A 86 8.70 -7.67 -2.28
CA SER A 86 9.30 -6.81 -3.32
C SER A 86 8.30 -6.40 -4.39
N SER A 87 7.02 -6.65 -4.20
CA SER A 87 6.05 -6.48 -5.26
C SER A 87 5.01 -5.40 -4.99
N VAL A 88 4.49 -4.86 -6.08
CA VAL A 88 3.23 -4.12 -6.12
C VAL A 88 2.27 -4.93 -6.98
N LEU A 89 1.07 -5.14 -6.46
CA LEU A 89 0.00 -5.86 -7.14
C LEU A 89 -0.94 -4.87 -7.82
N LYS A 90 -1.33 -5.17 -9.05
CA LYS A 90 -2.42 -4.49 -9.77
C LYS A 90 -3.66 -5.36 -9.67
N ILE A 91 -4.73 -4.81 -9.13
CA ILE A 91 -6.01 -5.48 -8.93
C ILE A 91 -7.06 -4.79 -9.78
N ASP A 92 -7.75 -5.54 -10.58
CA ASP A 92 -8.91 -5.06 -11.33
C ASP A 92 -10.12 -4.94 -10.41
N ILE A 93 -10.72 -3.75 -10.37
CA ILE A 93 -11.79 -3.41 -9.43
C ILE A 93 -13.09 -4.16 -9.77
N GLU A 94 -13.37 -4.39 -11.05
CA GLU A 94 -14.61 -5.03 -11.48
C GLU A 94 -14.59 -6.53 -11.17
N SER A 95 -13.49 -7.21 -11.48
CA SER A 95 -13.34 -8.66 -11.24
C SER A 95 -12.82 -9.00 -9.84
N GLU A 96 -12.38 -8.00 -9.07
CA GLU A 96 -11.75 -8.16 -7.74
C GLU A 96 -10.59 -9.17 -7.75
N SER A 97 -9.78 -9.15 -8.81
CA SER A 97 -8.69 -10.11 -9.02
C SER A 97 -7.37 -9.42 -9.27
N VAL A 98 -6.27 -10.03 -8.77
CA VAL A 98 -4.92 -9.64 -9.12
C VAL A 98 -4.66 -9.97 -10.58
N ILE A 99 -4.39 -8.97 -11.41
CA ILE A 99 -4.18 -9.12 -12.85
C ILE A 99 -2.71 -8.94 -13.26
N ALA A 100 -1.90 -8.29 -12.41
CA ALA A 100 -0.46 -8.15 -12.63
C ALA A 100 0.30 -8.01 -11.32
N THR A 101 1.60 -8.36 -11.36
CA THR A 101 2.54 -8.23 -10.26
C THR A 101 3.82 -7.57 -10.79
N TYR A 102 4.24 -6.47 -10.14
CA TYR A 102 5.42 -5.71 -10.52
C TYR A 102 6.51 -5.87 -9.46
N GLU A 103 7.69 -6.31 -9.88
CA GLU A 103 8.87 -6.37 -9.02
C GLU A 103 9.48 -4.98 -8.90
N VAL A 104 9.30 -4.37 -7.75
CA VAL A 104 9.74 -2.99 -7.47
C VAL A 104 10.95 -2.92 -6.52
N GLY A 105 11.50 -4.07 -6.14
CA GLY A 105 12.56 -4.20 -5.13
C GLY A 105 12.02 -4.22 -3.71
N ARG A 106 12.85 -4.72 -2.77
CA ARG A 106 12.46 -5.01 -1.39
C ARG A 106 11.81 -3.84 -0.66
N GLY A 107 10.84 -4.16 0.16
CA GLY A 107 10.18 -3.29 1.11
C GLY A 107 9.36 -2.14 0.50
N PRO A 108 8.51 -2.37 -0.51
CA PRO A 108 7.59 -1.34 -0.97
C PRO A 108 6.60 -0.99 0.14
N GLU A 109 6.53 0.27 0.51
CA GLU A 109 5.63 0.77 1.57
C GLU A 109 4.62 1.74 0.98
N HIS A 110 4.83 3.05 1.19
CA HIS A 110 3.89 4.08 0.74
C HIS A 110 3.98 4.35 -0.76
N MET A 111 2.82 4.59 -1.34
CA MET A 111 2.67 4.82 -2.77
C MET A 111 1.87 6.09 -3.04
N LEU A 112 2.06 6.66 -4.23
CA LEU A 112 1.19 7.68 -4.79
C LEU A 112 1.21 7.62 -6.32
N ILE A 113 0.11 8.02 -6.93
CA ILE A 113 -0.01 8.14 -8.39
C ILE A 113 0.07 9.61 -8.78
N GLN A 114 0.94 9.92 -9.75
CA GLN A 114 1.06 11.23 -10.36
C GLN A 114 1.55 11.15 -11.80
N ASN A 115 0.83 11.84 -12.72
CA ASN A 115 1.21 11.96 -14.14
C ASN A 115 1.47 10.59 -14.81
N ASP A 116 0.54 9.65 -14.64
CA ASP A 116 0.63 8.28 -15.15
C ASP A 116 1.84 7.50 -14.61
N GLU A 117 2.37 7.88 -13.47
CA GLU A 117 3.44 7.20 -12.76
C GLU A 117 2.98 6.81 -11.34
N LEU A 118 3.22 5.56 -10.97
CA LEU A 118 3.09 5.09 -9.59
C LEU A 118 4.45 5.16 -8.91
N TRP A 119 4.57 6.03 -7.93
CA TRP A 119 5.75 6.20 -7.10
C TRP A 119 5.65 5.37 -5.83
N VAL A 120 6.73 4.67 -5.49
CA VAL A 120 6.79 3.74 -4.37
C VAL A 120 7.99 4.08 -3.49
N SER A 121 7.76 4.35 -2.20
CA SER A 121 8.84 4.39 -1.22
C SER A 121 9.17 2.98 -0.76
N ARG A 122 10.45 2.72 -0.47
CA ARG A 122 10.90 1.40 -0.03
C ARG A 122 11.75 1.47 1.22
N THR A 123 11.45 0.60 2.18
CA THR A 123 12.24 0.41 3.39
C THR A 123 12.36 -1.07 3.68
N PHE A 124 13.57 -1.56 3.87
CA PHE A 124 13.81 -2.95 4.21
C PHE A 124 14.98 -3.10 5.16
N TYR A 125 15.08 -4.23 5.82
CA TYR A 125 16.00 -4.46 6.90
C TYR A 125 17.01 -5.56 6.58
N ALA A 126 18.20 -5.49 7.19
CA ALA A 126 19.10 -6.63 7.21
C ALA A 126 18.44 -7.79 7.97
N SER A 127 18.81 -9.03 7.64
CA SER A 127 18.22 -10.22 8.28
C SER A 127 18.46 -10.31 9.80
N ASP A 128 19.49 -9.64 10.28
CA ASP A 128 19.83 -9.52 11.69
C ASP A 128 19.34 -8.20 12.35
N TRP A 129 18.56 -7.41 11.59
CA TRP A 129 18.04 -6.09 11.98
C TRP A 129 19.10 -5.05 12.31
N SER A 130 20.36 -5.29 11.97
CA SER A 130 21.47 -4.38 12.24
C SER A 130 21.47 -3.12 11.39
N SER A 131 20.80 -3.15 10.26
CA SER A 131 20.80 -2.05 9.30
C SER A 131 19.44 -1.89 8.62
N THR A 132 19.07 -0.64 8.34
CA THR A 132 17.91 -0.28 7.54
C THR A 132 18.36 0.24 6.19
N TYR A 133 17.70 -0.17 5.14
CA TYR A 133 17.98 0.20 3.75
C TYR A 133 16.79 0.93 3.15
N PHE A 134 17.07 1.83 2.23
CA PHE A 134 16.08 2.68 1.59
C PHE A 134 16.20 2.67 0.08
N GLY A 135 15.07 2.90 -0.56
CA GLY A 135 14.99 3.08 -1.99
C GLY A 135 13.70 3.78 -2.40
N SER A 136 13.58 4.05 -3.66
CA SER A 136 12.32 4.40 -4.32
C SER A 136 12.21 3.61 -5.60
N SER A 137 10.99 3.36 -6.01
CA SER A 137 10.72 2.76 -7.31
C SER A 137 9.59 3.52 -7.98
N LYS A 138 9.50 3.35 -9.27
CA LYS A 138 8.49 3.97 -10.10
C LYS A 138 8.00 2.95 -11.12
N ILE A 139 6.70 2.87 -11.31
CA ILE A 139 6.05 2.13 -12.40
C ILE A 139 5.43 3.17 -13.32
N ASP A 140 5.79 3.15 -14.59
CA ASP A 140 5.11 3.90 -15.64
C ASP A 140 3.83 3.15 -16.00
N LEU A 141 2.68 3.77 -15.76
CA LEU A 141 1.36 3.12 -15.89
C LEU A 141 0.92 2.93 -17.35
N MET A 142 1.64 3.56 -18.30
CA MET A 142 1.35 3.45 -19.72
C MET A 142 2.19 2.35 -20.40
N SER A 143 3.43 2.14 -19.95
CA SER A 143 4.37 1.19 -20.54
C SER A 143 4.65 -0.04 -19.67
N ASP A 144 4.19 -0.05 -18.43
CA ASP A 144 4.49 -1.06 -17.40
C ASP A 144 5.99 -1.14 -17.03
N GLU A 145 6.82 -0.16 -17.44
CA GLU A 145 8.25 -0.13 -17.12
C GLU A 145 8.47 0.20 -15.64
N VAL A 146 9.36 -0.57 -14.99
CA VAL A 146 9.74 -0.38 -13.60
C VAL A 146 11.16 0.20 -13.51
N SER A 147 11.29 1.30 -12.77
CA SER A 147 12.57 1.91 -12.41
C SER A 147 12.82 1.77 -10.90
N ILE A 148 14.06 1.38 -10.53
CA ILE A 148 14.44 1.11 -9.14
C ILE A 148 15.68 1.91 -8.78
N VAL A 149 15.62 2.67 -7.68
CA VAL A 149 16.75 3.41 -7.12
C VAL A 149 16.97 2.99 -5.67
N ASN A 150 18.19 2.57 -5.36
CA ASN A 150 18.60 2.22 -4.00
C ASN A 150 19.49 3.33 -3.44
N TYR A 151 19.20 3.77 -2.20
CA TYR A 151 19.93 4.84 -1.52
C TYR A 151 20.97 4.32 -0.53
N GLY A 152 21.02 3.00 -0.32
CA GLY A 152 21.93 2.37 0.64
C GLY A 152 21.35 2.28 2.05
N ALA A 153 22.22 2.05 3.01
CA ALA A 153 21.88 1.95 4.42
C ALA A 153 21.81 3.34 5.09
N GLY A 154 20.92 3.48 6.05
CA GLY A 154 20.77 4.71 6.85
C GLY A 154 20.27 4.42 8.26
N LEU A 155 20.19 5.47 9.07
CA LEU A 155 19.85 5.34 10.50
C LEU A 155 18.36 5.37 10.80
N VAL A 156 17.45 5.42 9.80
CA VAL A 156 16.09 5.83 10.07
C VAL A 156 15.01 5.09 9.33
N CYS A 157 13.89 4.98 10.02
CA CYS A 157 12.62 4.44 9.58
C CYS A 157 12.09 5.10 8.31
N GLY A 158 11.40 4.32 7.51
CA GLY A 158 10.89 4.54 6.18
C GLY A 158 10.50 5.96 5.78
N GLY A 159 10.85 6.30 4.56
CA GLY A 159 10.40 7.54 3.95
C GLY A 159 9.01 7.39 3.39
N ASN A 160 8.18 8.39 3.64
CA ASN A 160 6.91 8.53 2.94
C ASN A 160 7.10 9.27 1.63
N VAL A 161 6.27 9.01 0.65
CA VAL A 161 6.16 9.81 -0.59
C VAL A 161 4.97 10.74 -0.47
N LEU A 162 5.14 11.96 -0.95
CA LEU A 162 4.06 12.95 -0.96
C LEU A 162 4.10 13.77 -2.25
N LYS A 163 2.94 14.28 -2.62
CA LYS A 163 2.75 15.14 -3.78
C LYS A 163 2.61 16.58 -3.32
N LEU A 164 3.37 17.46 -3.96
CA LEU A 164 3.19 18.90 -3.85
C LEU A 164 3.27 19.53 -5.25
N ASN A 165 2.20 20.17 -5.68
CA ASN A 165 2.05 20.65 -7.06
C ASN A 165 2.22 19.49 -8.07
N ASN A 166 3.16 19.61 -9.00
CA ASN A 166 3.49 18.58 -10.00
C ASN A 166 4.74 17.77 -9.66
N GLU A 167 5.24 17.86 -8.44
CA GLU A 167 6.46 17.18 -8.02
C GLU A 167 6.18 16.16 -6.92
N VAL A 168 6.96 15.07 -6.94
CA VAL A 168 6.93 14.02 -5.94
C VAL A 168 8.12 14.18 -5.01
N TYR A 169 7.84 14.25 -3.73
CA TYR A 169 8.83 14.36 -2.67
C TYR A 169 8.87 13.08 -1.85
N ARG A 170 10.05 12.73 -1.41
CA ARG A 170 10.25 11.66 -0.45
C ARG A 170 10.87 12.23 0.82
N THR A 171 10.32 11.87 1.97
CA THR A 171 10.97 12.17 3.24
C THR A 171 12.18 11.24 3.40
N VAL A 172 13.32 11.81 3.74
CA VAL A 172 14.52 11.08 4.13
C VAL A 172 15.01 11.69 5.43
N ASN A 173 15.51 10.86 6.33
CA ASN A 173 16.20 11.35 7.50
C ASN A 173 17.67 11.56 7.12
N GLY A 174 18.13 12.77 7.35
CA GLY A 174 19.52 13.17 7.18
C GLY A 174 20.38 12.88 8.41
#